data_51d3503175965eff5b0456c2aa72aece
#
_entry.id   51d3503175965eff5b0456c2aa72aece
#
_cell.length_a   1.000
_cell.length_b   1.000
_cell.length_c   1.000
_cell.angle_alpha   90.00
_cell.angle_beta   90.00
_cell.angle_gamma   90.00
#
_symmetry.space_group_name_H-M   'P 1'
#
loop_
_entity.id
_entity.type
_entity.pdbx_description
1 polymer ?
#
loop_
_entity_poly.entity_id
_entity_poly.type
_entity_poly.pdbx_seq_one_letter_code
_entity_poly.pdbx_strand_id
1 'polypeptide(L)'
;MSLDARSREYREYVEAYLKDFYAQFHDAPQKDLYNAMEYSLLGGGKRLRPIFAFEFCRLCGRDWKDAAPFAAAVEMIHTYSLIHDDLPCMDNDDYRRGRLTNHKIFGEGMAVLAGDALLTDAFMVASKARLAKPEDMATAIGLLAECAGSPGMVGGQVLDIMSQERELSEQEVLDIQSRKTGALINAACALGAIAGGASDEQFEAACQFAAGLGLAFQIRDDMLDVIGTQSELGKAIGVDGEKNTFVRLYGLEKCEELVKKYTDYAISALSVFENTEYIITLAHSLTTRRV
;
A
#
# COMPACT_ATOMS: atom_id res chain seq x y z
N MET A 1 5.99 -24.07 -0.14
CA MET A 1 4.71 -23.59 0.45
C MET A 1 3.90 -22.97 -0.70
N SER A 2 2.57 -23.20 -0.77
CA SER A 2 1.76 -22.57 -1.82
C SER A 2 1.69 -21.06 -1.63
N LEU A 3 1.39 -20.28 -2.71
CA LEU A 3 1.21 -18.83 -2.65
C LEU A 3 0.23 -18.43 -1.55
N ASP A 4 -0.94 -19.09 -1.52
CA ASP A 4 -2.00 -18.79 -0.55
C ASP A 4 -1.59 -19.08 0.89
N ALA A 5 -0.83 -20.13 1.15
CA ALA A 5 -0.39 -20.50 2.49
C ALA A 5 0.58 -19.47 3.06
N ARG A 6 1.58 -19.02 2.28
CA ARG A 6 2.54 -18.00 2.73
C ARG A 6 1.88 -16.62 2.89
N SER A 7 1.04 -16.23 1.94
CA SER A 7 0.29 -14.98 2.04
C SER A 7 -0.63 -14.95 3.27
N ARG A 8 -1.21 -16.09 3.63
CA ARG A 8 -2.04 -16.23 4.84
C ARG A 8 -1.19 -16.11 6.09
N GLU A 9 -0.07 -16.81 6.17
CA GLU A 9 0.86 -16.74 7.31
C GLU A 9 1.32 -15.28 7.57
N TYR A 10 1.72 -14.56 6.53
CA TYR A 10 2.14 -13.16 6.64
C TYR A 10 0.99 -12.24 7.12
N ARG A 11 -0.22 -12.43 6.58
CA ARG A 11 -1.40 -11.65 7.00
C ARG A 11 -1.77 -11.90 8.45
N GLU A 12 -1.89 -13.16 8.84
CA GLU A 12 -2.24 -13.54 10.21
C GLU A 12 -1.20 -13.00 11.21
N TYR A 13 0.07 -13.04 10.84
CA TYR A 13 1.14 -12.54 11.69
C TYR A 13 1.09 -11.03 11.90
N VAL A 14 0.94 -10.22 10.82
CA VAL A 14 0.86 -8.76 10.99
C VAL A 14 -0.41 -8.35 11.73
N GLU A 15 -1.54 -9.02 11.50
CA GLU A 15 -2.79 -8.74 12.22
C GLU A 15 -2.68 -9.07 13.70
N ALA A 16 -2.01 -10.17 14.06
CA ALA A 16 -1.71 -10.49 15.46
C ALA A 16 -0.77 -9.44 16.07
N TYR A 17 0.29 -9.05 15.36
CA TYR A 17 1.24 -8.03 15.81
C TYR A 17 0.55 -6.68 16.10
N LEU A 18 -0.36 -6.24 15.21
CA LEU A 18 -1.12 -5.01 15.37
C LEU A 18 -2.09 -5.08 16.54
N LYS A 19 -2.79 -6.20 16.72
CA LYS A 19 -3.67 -6.44 17.87
C LYS A 19 -2.91 -6.40 19.20
N ASP A 20 -1.78 -7.10 19.27
CA ASP A 20 -0.95 -7.12 20.47
C ASP A 20 -0.37 -5.74 20.79
N PHE A 21 -0.04 -4.95 19.75
CA PHE A 21 0.42 -3.58 19.93
C PHE A 21 -0.63 -2.69 20.60
N TYR A 22 -1.90 -2.77 20.18
CA TYR A 22 -2.98 -1.94 20.73
C TYR A 22 -3.60 -2.51 22.01
N ALA A 23 -3.47 -3.79 22.30
CA ALA A 23 -4.06 -4.43 23.49
C ALA A 23 -3.68 -3.75 24.81
N GLN A 24 -2.48 -3.16 24.90
CA GLN A 24 -2.01 -2.45 26.09
C GLN A 24 -2.75 -1.13 26.36
N PHE A 25 -3.53 -0.63 25.42
CA PHE A 25 -4.22 0.67 25.49
C PHE A 25 -5.74 0.56 25.70
N HIS A 26 -6.32 -0.63 25.74
CA HIS A 26 -7.76 -0.84 25.82
C HIS A 26 -8.39 -0.29 27.11
N ASP A 27 -7.62 -0.15 28.19
CA ASP A 27 -8.08 0.44 29.45
C ASP A 27 -7.74 1.94 29.59
N ALA A 28 -7.17 2.56 28.53
CA ALA A 28 -6.81 3.97 28.56
C ALA A 28 -8.06 4.87 28.52
N PRO A 29 -7.99 6.09 29.10
CA PRO A 29 -9.12 7.04 29.07
C PRO A 29 -9.64 7.33 27.66
N GLN A 30 -8.76 7.32 26.64
CA GLN A 30 -9.06 7.55 25.24
C GLN A 30 -9.35 6.25 24.45
N LYS A 31 -9.87 5.21 25.08
CA LYS A 31 -10.17 3.91 24.45
C LYS A 31 -11.00 3.99 23.17
N ASP A 32 -11.89 5.00 23.08
CA ASP A 32 -12.74 5.18 21.90
C ASP A 32 -11.93 5.56 20.65
N LEU A 33 -10.78 6.25 20.82
CA LEU A 33 -9.82 6.49 19.75
C LEU A 33 -9.22 5.16 19.25
N TYR A 34 -8.77 4.30 20.16
CA TYR A 34 -8.22 2.99 19.79
C TYR A 34 -9.27 2.10 19.13
N ASN A 35 -10.51 2.13 19.60
CA ASN A 35 -11.62 1.42 18.93
C ASN A 35 -11.82 1.90 17.47
N ALA A 36 -11.76 3.22 17.24
CA ALA A 36 -11.88 3.78 15.90
C ALA A 36 -10.69 3.42 14.99
N MET A 37 -9.46 3.44 15.53
CA MET A 37 -8.25 3.02 14.81
C MET A 37 -8.31 1.54 14.42
N GLU A 38 -8.59 0.64 15.39
CA GLU A 38 -8.66 -0.80 15.17
C GLU A 38 -9.81 -1.19 14.24
N TYR A 39 -10.94 -0.49 14.28
CA TYR A 39 -12.07 -0.71 13.38
C TYR A 39 -11.64 -0.70 11.91
N SER A 40 -10.83 0.26 11.52
CA SER A 40 -10.33 0.37 10.14
C SER A 40 -9.09 -0.50 9.90
N LEU A 41 -8.14 -0.49 10.84
CA LEU A 41 -6.87 -1.21 10.73
C LEU A 41 -7.07 -2.73 10.63
N LEU A 42 -7.99 -3.29 11.43
CA LEU A 42 -8.31 -4.71 11.46
C LEU A 42 -9.55 -5.07 10.61
N GLY A 43 -10.08 -4.11 9.86
CA GLY A 43 -11.26 -4.27 9.01
C GLY A 43 -11.08 -5.16 7.77
N GLY A 44 -10.00 -5.94 7.71
CA GLY A 44 -9.68 -6.83 6.59
C GLY A 44 -8.82 -6.16 5.52
N GLY A 45 -8.57 -6.92 4.43
CA GLY A 45 -7.76 -6.47 3.30
C GLY A 45 -6.71 -7.50 2.88
N LYS A 46 -6.10 -7.26 1.73
CA LYS A 46 -5.09 -8.17 1.15
C LYS A 46 -3.73 -8.09 1.87
N ARG A 47 -3.48 -7.05 2.65
CA ARG A 47 -2.20 -6.80 3.38
C ARG A 47 -0.97 -6.89 2.47
N LEU A 48 -1.07 -6.40 1.26
CA LEU A 48 0.01 -6.52 0.27
C LEU A 48 1.30 -5.84 0.72
N ARG A 49 1.20 -4.65 1.33
CA ARG A 49 2.36 -3.90 1.82
C ARG A 49 3.12 -4.64 2.92
N PRO A 50 2.46 -5.15 3.98
CA PRO A 50 3.08 -6.07 4.93
C PRO A 50 3.73 -7.29 4.28
N ILE A 51 3.05 -7.93 3.31
CA ILE A 51 3.57 -9.10 2.60
C ILE A 51 4.89 -8.75 1.87
N PHE A 52 4.96 -7.60 1.20
CA PHE A 52 6.19 -7.16 0.55
C PHE A 52 7.32 -6.92 1.55
N ALA A 53 7.04 -6.25 2.69
CA ALA A 53 8.05 -6.03 3.71
C ALA A 53 8.61 -7.35 4.27
N PHE A 54 7.74 -8.31 4.58
CA PHE A 54 8.17 -9.63 5.05
C PHE A 54 8.98 -10.38 3.98
N GLU A 55 8.52 -10.37 2.75
CA GLU A 55 9.16 -11.13 1.70
C GLU A 55 10.54 -10.56 1.33
N PHE A 56 10.71 -9.24 1.25
CA PHE A 56 12.02 -8.64 0.99
C PHE A 56 13.01 -8.85 2.15
N CYS A 57 12.54 -8.85 3.41
CA CYS A 57 13.36 -9.24 4.56
C CYS A 57 13.86 -10.69 4.41
N ARG A 58 12.98 -11.63 4.04
CA ARG A 58 13.32 -13.02 3.80
C ARG A 58 14.31 -13.20 2.63
N LEU A 59 14.10 -12.47 1.53
CA LEU A 59 14.96 -12.51 0.35
C LEU A 59 16.38 -12.03 0.64
N CYS A 60 16.53 -11.12 1.60
CA CYS A 60 17.83 -10.67 2.09
C CYS A 60 18.46 -11.63 3.13
N GLY A 61 17.83 -12.78 3.42
CA GLY A 61 18.42 -13.88 4.19
C GLY A 61 18.16 -13.85 5.69
N ARG A 62 17.30 -12.94 6.20
CA ARG A 62 16.92 -12.91 7.63
C ARG A 62 15.53 -13.52 7.87
N ASP A 63 15.22 -13.73 9.14
CA ASP A 63 13.86 -14.11 9.53
C ASP A 63 12.91 -12.97 9.11
N TRP A 64 11.91 -13.28 8.30
CA TRP A 64 10.94 -12.32 7.80
C TRP A 64 10.21 -11.58 8.95
N LYS A 65 10.10 -12.18 10.13
CA LYS A 65 9.49 -11.57 11.32
C LYS A 65 10.25 -10.34 11.81
N ASP A 66 11.53 -10.21 11.48
CA ASP A 66 12.31 -9.03 11.83
C ASP A 66 11.76 -7.74 11.17
N ALA A 67 11.04 -7.87 10.04
CA ALA A 67 10.37 -6.77 9.38
C ALA A 67 9.00 -6.39 9.99
N ALA A 68 8.51 -7.11 11.02
CA ALA A 68 7.16 -6.89 11.56
C ALA A 68 6.87 -5.44 11.97
N PRO A 69 7.76 -4.70 12.66
CA PRO A 69 7.50 -3.31 12.98
C PRO A 69 7.32 -2.42 11.74
N PHE A 70 8.10 -2.64 10.68
CA PHE A 70 7.96 -1.90 9.43
C PHE A 70 6.72 -2.31 8.65
N ALA A 71 6.42 -3.59 8.58
CA ALA A 71 5.20 -4.11 7.96
C ALA A 71 3.94 -3.52 8.61
N ALA A 72 3.91 -3.48 9.94
CA ALA A 72 2.83 -2.87 10.72
C ALA A 72 2.75 -1.35 10.47
N ALA A 73 3.87 -0.64 10.49
CA ALA A 73 3.93 0.80 10.28
C ALA A 73 3.39 1.20 8.90
N VAL A 74 3.80 0.52 7.84
CA VAL A 74 3.32 0.81 6.47
C VAL A 74 1.82 0.53 6.33
N GLU A 75 1.30 -0.52 6.99
CA GLU A 75 -0.14 -0.79 6.99
C GLU A 75 -0.93 0.24 7.81
N MET A 76 -0.38 0.76 8.92
CA MET A 76 -0.98 1.85 9.68
C MET A 76 -1.06 3.13 8.84
N ILE A 77 0.03 3.47 8.10
CA ILE A 77 0.06 4.60 7.17
C ILE A 77 -0.97 4.40 6.05
N HIS A 78 -1.04 3.23 5.46
CA HIS A 78 -2.07 2.94 4.46
C HIS A 78 -3.49 3.06 5.04
N THR A 79 -3.70 2.61 6.28
CA THR A 79 -5.03 2.65 6.89
C THR A 79 -5.47 4.07 7.20
N TYR A 80 -4.57 4.93 7.72
CA TYR A 80 -4.93 6.32 7.96
C TYR A 80 -5.33 7.04 6.66
N SER A 81 -4.61 6.79 5.56
CA SER A 81 -4.94 7.42 4.29
C SER A 81 -6.34 7.03 3.82
N LEU A 82 -6.75 5.77 4.01
CA LEU A 82 -8.10 5.33 3.69
C LEU A 82 -9.18 5.96 4.59
N ILE A 83 -8.89 6.14 5.91
CA ILE A 83 -9.82 6.81 6.82
C ILE A 83 -10.03 8.26 6.38
N HIS A 84 -8.95 8.97 6.02
CA HIS A 84 -9.05 10.37 5.62
C HIS A 84 -9.64 10.53 4.22
N ASP A 85 -9.33 9.65 3.28
CA ASP A 85 -9.93 9.66 1.94
C ASP A 85 -11.46 9.50 2.00
N ASP A 86 -11.99 8.68 2.93
CA ASP A 86 -13.41 8.46 3.11
C ASP A 86 -14.18 9.66 3.70
N LEU A 87 -13.50 10.68 4.26
CA LEU A 87 -14.14 11.82 4.92
C LEU A 87 -15.01 12.64 3.96
N PRO A 88 -16.06 13.34 4.46
CA PRO A 88 -16.94 14.18 3.62
C PRO A 88 -16.22 15.31 2.87
N CYS A 89 -15.06 15.75 3.36
CA CYS A 89 -14.25 16.77 2.69
C CYS A 89 -13.29 16.20 1.63
N MET A 90 -13.29 14.89 1.46
CA MET A 90 -12.48 14.15 0.49
C MET A 90 -13.43 13.38 -0.46
N ASP A 91 -13.35 12.05 -0.52
CA ASP A 91 -14.17 11.23 -1.44
C ASP A 91 -15.63 11.07 -0.97
N ASN A 92 -15.92 11.33 0.32
CA ASN A 92 -17.24 11.22 0.95
C ASN A 92 -17.88 9.84 0.80
N ASP A 93 -17.10 8.79 1.02
CA ASP A 93 -17.54 7.42 0.87
C ASP A 93 -18.27 6.92 2.13
N ASP A 94 -19.45 6.33 1.97
CA ASP A 94 -20.23 5.71 3.03
C ASP A 94 -19.76 4.31 3.39
N TYR A 95 -19.17 3.58 2.42
CA TYR A 95 -18.78 2.18 2.56
C TYR A 95 -17.36 1.93 2.03
N ARG A 96 -16.60 1.12 2.78
CA ARG A 96 -15.30 0.59 2.39
C ARG A 96 -15.19 -0.89 2.74
N ARG A 97 -14.81 -1.72 1.78
CA ARG A 97 -14.72 -3.19 1.94
C ARG A 97 -16.02 -3.81 2.48
N GLY A 98 -17.19 -3.30 2.04
CA GLY A 98 -18.50 -3.78 2.44
C GLY A 98 -18.94 -3.39 3.86
N ARG A 99 -18.20 -2.52 4.56
CA ARG A 99 -18.52 -1.99 5.89
C ARG A 99 -18.68 -0.46 5.82
N LEU A 100 -19.45 0.11 6.75
CA LEU A 100 -19.52 1.56 6.90
C LEU A 100 -18.13 2.13 7.17
N THR A 101 -17.84 3.31 6.61
CA THR A 101 -16.57 4.02 6.82
C THR A 101 -16.42 4.53 8.25
N ASN A 102 -15.20 4.86 8.64
CA ASN A 102 -14.87 5.25 10.02
C ASN A 102 -15.71 6.44 10.49
N HIS A 103 -15.82 7.49 9.67
CA HIS A 103 -16.60 8.69 10.01
C HIS A 103 -18.10 8.41 10.16
N LYS A 104 -18.64 7.38 9.49
CA LYS A 104 -20.05 6.99 9.64
C LYS A 104 -20.33 6.28 10.96
N ILE A 105 -19.33 5.61 11.53
CA ILE A 105 -19.46 4.86 12.80
C ILE A 105 -19.11 5.74 14.00
N PHE A 106 -18.01 6.52 13.92
CA PHE A 106 -17.44 7.24 15.06
C PHE A 106 -17.58 8.77 14.96
N GLY A 107 -18.09 9.27 13.83
CA GLY A 107 -18.16 10.70 13.52
C GLY A 107 -16.87 11.25 12.93
N GLU A 108 -16.99 12.40 12.22
CA GLU A 108 -15.90 13.00 11.45
C GLU A 108 -14.69 13.36 12.31
N GLY A 109 -14.91 14.02 13.46
CA GLY A 109 -13.82 14.43 14.34
C GLY A 109 -13.01 13.26 14.88
N MET A 110 -13.68 12.14 15.24
CA MET A 110 -12.98 10.93 15.69
C MET A 110 -12.22 10.27 14.53
N ALA A 111 -12.78 10.26 13.32
CA ALA A 111 -12.13 9.71 12.15
C ALA A 111 -10.85 10.50 11.80
N VAL A 112 -10.87 11.84 11.87
CA VAL A 112 -9.66 12.67 11.71
C VAL A 112 -8.60 12.27 12.74
N LEU A 113 -8.97 12.24 14.03
CA LEU A 113 -8.03 11.88 15.11
C LEU A 113 -7.51 10.43 15.01
N ALA A 114 -8.34 9.49 14.55
CA ALA A 114 -7.92 8.11 14.33
C ALA A 114 -6.87 8.01 13.21
N GLY A 115 -7.04 8.78 12.13
CA GLY A 115 -6.04 8.87 11.07
C GLY A 115 -4.73 9.51 11.56
N ASP A 116 -4.80 10.64 12.27
CA ASP A 116 -3.62 11.32 12.84
C ASP A 116 -2.84 10.43 13.80
N ALA A 117 -3.57 9.70 14.65
CA ALA A 117 -2.97 8.78 15.60
C ALA A 117 -2.28 7.60 14.89
N LEU A 118 -2.94 6.97 13.90
CA LEU A 118 -2.33 5.90 13.11
C LEU A 118 -1.08 6.36 12.39
N LEU A 119 -1.10 7.56 11.78
CA LEU A 119 0.08 8.14 11.13
C LEU A 119 1.24 8.30 12.11
N THR A 120 0.98 8.87 13.29
CA THR A 120 2.02 9.11 14.29
C THR A 120 2.52 7.80 14.93
N ASP A 121 1.60 6.91 15.30
CA ASP A 121 1.93 5.60 15.89
C ASP A 121 2.72 4.71 14.93
N ALA A 122 2.56 4.88 13.62
CA ALA A 122 3.37 4.17 12.62
C ALA A 122 4.88 4.39 12.83
N PHE A 123 5.30 5.61 13.12
CA PHE A 123 6.70 5.92 13.42
C PHE A 123 7.15 5.34 14.76
N MET A 124 6.28 5.37 15.77
CA MET A 124 6.54 4.73 17.07
C MET A 124 6.70 3.22 16.90
N VAL A 125 5.90 2.56 16.07
CA VAL A 125 6.01 1.13 15.79
C VAL A 125 7.28 0.84 15.00
N ALA A 126 7.55 1.59 13.91
CA ALA A 126 8.72 1.41 13.08
C ALA A 126 10.03 1.52 13.89
N SER A 127 10.10 2.44 14.86
CA SER A 127 11.26 2.64 15.72
C SER A 127 11.58 1.44 16.64
N LYS A 128 10.67 0.45 16.75
CA LYS A 128 10.88 -0.79 17.52
C LYS A 128 11.61 -1.88 16.73
N ALA A 129 11.89 -1.67 15.44
CA ALA A 129 12.59 -2.64 14.62
C ALA A 129 14.01 -2.88 15.13
N ARG A 130 14.43 -4.16 15.14
CA ARG A 130 15.79 -4.55 15.56
C ARG A 130 16.63 -4.79 14.32
N LEU A 131 17.37 -3.75 13.92
CA LEU A 131 18.23 -3.79 12.75
C LEU A 131 19.62 -4.34 13.08
N ALA A 132 20.26 -4.95 12.08
CA ALA A 132 21.63 -5.43 12.19
C ALA A 132 22.61 -4.28 12.45
N LYS A 133 22.33 -3.11 11.85
CA LYS A 133 23.08 -1.88 12.03
C LYS A 133 22.13 -0.83 12.61
N PRO A 134 22.31 -0.40 13.86
CA PRO A 134 21.42 0.61 14.49
C PRO A 134 21.36 1.93 13.72
N GLU A 135 22.42 2.31 13.01
CA GLU A 135 22.49 3.49 12.15
C GLU A 135 21.49 3.47 11.00
N ASP A 136 21.08 2.28 10.52
CA ASP A 136 20.10 2.13 9.46
C ASP A 136 18.69 2.57 9.92
N MET A 137 18.46 2.69 11.23
CA MET A 137 17.15 3.13 11.76
C MET A 137 16.79 4.54 11.30
N ALA A 138 17.74 5.48 11.34
CA ALA A 138 17.48 6.85 10.89
C ALA A 138 17.13 6.87 9.38
N THR A 139 17.83 6.08 8.58
CA THR A 139 17.55 5.91 7.14
C THR A 139 16.17 5.30 6.92
N ALA A 140 15.81 4.25 7.65
CA ALA A 140 14.51 3.59 7.55
C ALA A 140 13.34 4.53 7.91
N ILE A 141 13.47 5.27 9.01
CA ILE A 141 12.45 6.24 9.44
C ILE A 141 12.36 7.41 8.44
N GLY A 142 13.49 7.90 7.93
CA GLY A 142 13.55 8.93 6.90
C GLY A 142 12.85 8.49 5.62
N LEU A 143 13.13 7.27 5.14
CA LEU A 143 12.48 6.67 3.98
C LEU A 143 10.96 6.53 4.17
N LEU A 144 10.51 6.04 5.34
CA LEU A 144 9.09 5.93 5.64
C LEU A 144 8.41 7.31 5.60
N ALA A 145 9.06 8.33 6.18
CA ALA A 145 8.54 9.69 6.19
C ALA A 145 8.49 10.30 4.77
N GLU A 146 9.51 10.09 3.96
CA GLU A 146 9.55 10.54 2.56
C GLU A 146 8.43 9.90 1.74
N CYS A 147 8.28 8.58 1.82
CA CYS A 147 7.27 7.84 1.06
C CYS A 147 5.83 8.15 1.51
N ALA A 148 5.60 8.39 2.81
CA ALA A 148 4.27 8.72 3.35
C ALA A 148 3.93 10.21 3.19
N GLY A 149 4.90 11.08 3.25
CA GLY A 149 4.76 12.53 3.36
C GLY A 149 4.52 13.27 2.05
N SER A 150 4.87 14.58 2.07
CA SER A 150 4.67 15.50 0.94
C SER A 150 5.45 15.13 -0.34
N PRO A 151 6.64 14.50 -0.30
CA PRO A 151 7.28 14.01 -1.52
C PRO A 151 6.60 12.76 -2.11
N GLY A 152 5.97 11.95 -1.25
CA GLY A 152 5.34 10.67 -1.59
C GLY A 152 3.82 10.72 -1.65
N MET A 153 3.17 9.87 -0.83
CA MET A 153 1.73 9.59 -0.89
C MET A 153 0.85 10.84 -0.72
N VAL A 154 1.14 11.69 0.28
CA VAL A 154 0.36 12.93 0.49
C VAL A 154 0.50 13.88 -0.71
N GLY A 155 1.71 14.03 -1.26
CA GLY A 155 1.93 14.81 -2.47
C GLY A 155 1.18 14.26 -3.68
N GLY A 156 1.16 12.93 -3.84
CA GLY A 156 0.37 12.25 -4.86
C GLY A 156 -1.13 12.51 -4.73
N GLN A 157 -1.66 12.49 -3.51
CA GLN A 157 -3.06 12.82 -3.22
C GLN A 157 -3.40 14.29 -3.57
N VAL A 158 -2.50 15.24 -3.26
CA VAL A 158 -2.68 16.65 -3.65
C VAL A 158 -2.75 16.79 -5.17
N LEU A 159 -1.83 16.15 -5.90
CA LEU A 159 -1.83 16.19 -7.37
C LEU A 159 -3.11 15.57 -7.94
N ASP A 160 -3.61 14.48 -7.35
CA ASP A 160 -4.85 13.83 -7.75
C ASP A 160 -6.06 14.76 -7.57
N ILE A 161 -6.21 15.40 -6.42
CA ILE A 161 -7.28 16.38 -6.16
C ILE A 161 -7.20 17.56 -7.14
N MET A 162 -6.01 18.12 -7.37
CA MET A 162 -5.82 19.26 -8.29
C MET A 162 -6.06 18.90 -9.76
N SER A 163 -6.11 17.62 -10.09
CA SER A 163 -6.26 17.13 -11.45
C SER A 163 -7.71 16.86 -11.88
N GLN A 164 -8.66 16.89 -10.95
CA GLN A 164 -10.06 16.45 -11.19
C GLN A 164 -10.79 17.28 -12.26
N GLU A 165 -10.39 18.54 -12.49
CA GLU A 165 -11.08 19.46 -13.39
C GLU A 165 -10.37 19.66 -14.74
N ARG A 166 -9.29 18.92 -15.04
CA ARG A 166 -8.50 19.08 -16.28
C ARG A 166 -8.01 17.75 -16.84
N GLU A 167 -7.72 17.75 -18.12
CA GLU A 167 -7.02 16.63 -18.76
C GLU A 167 -5.54 16.63 -18.35
N LEU A 168 -5.00 15.43 -18.07
CA LEU A 168 -3.61 15.22 -17.70
C LEU A 168 -2.80 14.69 -18.88
N SER A 169 -1.55 15.08 -18.93
CA SER A 169 -0.53 14.41 -19.74
C SER A 169 -0.15 13.05 -19.15
N GLU A 170 0.43 12.20 -19.96
CA GLU A 170 0.98 10.91 -19.52
C GLU A 170 1.89 11.04 -18.31
N GLN A 171 2.82 12.02 -18.35
CA GLN A 171 3.78 12.23 -17.26
C GLN A 171 3.10 12.61 -15.95
N GLU A 172 2.05 13.43 -16.00
CA GLU A 172 1.30 13.81 -14.81
C GLU A 172 0.54 12.63 -14.20
N VAL A 173 -0.06 11.75 -15.03
CA VAL A 173 -0.70 10.52 -14.53
C VAL A 173 0.34 9.60 -13.90
N LEU A 174 1.50 9.41 -14.53
CA LEU A 174 2.60 8.62 -13.97
C LEU A 174 3.09 9.20 -12.63
N ASP A 175 3.24 10.51 -12.53
CA ASP A 175 3.67 11.19 -11.29
C ASP A 175 2.66 11.03 -10.15
N ILE A 176 1.37 11.14 -10.44
CA ILE A 176 0.30 10.91 -9.46
C ILE A 176 0.36 9.46 -8.95
N GLN A 177 0.36 8.50 -9.86
CA GLN A 177 0.27 7.09 -9.49
C GLN A 177 1.54 6.57 -8.79
N SER A 178 2.72 7.04 -9.22
CA SER A 178 3.97 6.68 -8.57
C SER A 178 4.05 7.20 -7.13
N ARG A 179 3.47 8.36 -6.85
CA ARG A 179 3.42 8.95 -5.51
C ARG A 179 2.27 8.41 -4.67
N LYS A 180 1.03 8.54 -5.15
CA LYS A 180 -0.17 8.18 -4.39
C LYS A 180 -0.18 6.70 -4.00
N THR A 181 0.17 5.82 -4.92
CA THR A 181 0.14 4.36 -4.72
C THR A 181 1.53 3.75 -4.63
N GLY A 182 2.43 4.12 -5.56
CA GLY A 182 3.77 3.53 -5.69
C GLY A 182 4.68 3.79 -4.49
N ALA A 183 4.63 4.97 -3.90
CA ALA A 183 5.51 5.35 -2.79
C ALA A 183 5.39 4.41 -1.58
N LEU A 184 4.17 4.01 -1.17
CA LEU A 184 4.01 3.08 -0.05
C LEU A 184 4.34 1.63 -0.41
N ILE A 185 4.25 1.23 -1.68
CA ILE A 185 4.75 -0.07 -2.13
C ILE A 185 6.28 -0.06 -2.05
N ASN A 186 6.90 1.05 -2.49
CA ASN A 186 8.34 1.24 -2.37
C ASN A 186 8.80 1.20 -0.90
N ALA A 187 8.12 1.94 -0.01
CA ALA A 187 8.41 1.90 1.42
C ALA A 187 8.37 0.47 1.98
N ALA A 188 7.36 -0.33 1.60
CA ALA A 188 7.23 -1.69 2.07
C ALA A 188 8.41 -2.59 1.63
N CYS A 189 8.77 -2.56 0.33
CA CYS A 189 9.87 -3.36 -0.21
C CYS A 189 11.22 -2.91 0.38
N ALA A 190 11.48 -1.62 0.37
CA ALA A 190 12.75 -1.03 0.83
C ALA A 190 12.96 -1.22 2.35
N LEU A 191 11.94 -1.01 3.18
CA LEU A 191 12.01 -1.25 4.62
C LEU A 191 12.18 -2.73 4.95
N GLY A 192 11.54 -3.62 4.16
CA GLY A 192 11.77 -5.06 4.25
C GLY A 192 13.22 -5.42 3.96
N ALA A 193 13.80 -4.85 2.90
CA ALA A 193 15.21 -5.04 2.55
C ALA A 193 16.15 -4.52 3.64
N ILE A 194 15.90 -3.33 4.20
CA ILE A 194 16.68 -2.79 5.35
C ILE A 194 16.57 -3.73 6.55
N ALA A 195 15.39 -4.21 6.91
CA ALA A 195 15.22 -5.17 8.01
C ALA A 195 16.00 -6.47 7.75
N GLY A 196 16.05 -6.89 6.49
CA GLY A 196 16.80 -8.05 6.02
C GLY A 196 18.33 -7.86 5.99
N GLY A 197 18.82 -6.63 6.19
CA GLY A 197 20.26 -6.31 6.09
C GLY A 197 20.78 -6.34 4.66
N ALA A 198 19.97 -5.88 3.70
CA ALA A 198 20.28 -5.85 2.28
C ALA A 198 21.64 -5.21 1.95
N SER A 199 22.29 -5.71 0.90
CA SER A 199 23.35 -4.97 0.21
C SER A 199 22.74 -3.80 -0.57
N ASP A 200 23.59 -2.85 -1.02
CA ASP A 200 23.14 -1.71 -1.83
C ASP A 200 22.44 -2.20 -3.11
N GLU A 201 22.97 -3.25 -3.74
CA GLU A 201 22.39 -3.86 -4.95
C GLU A 201 21.01 -4.49 -4.66
N GLN A 202 20.86 -5.19 -3.54
CA GLN A 202 19.59 -5.78 -3.12
C GLN A 202 18.57 -4.70 -2.76
N PHE A 203 19.00 -3.63 -2.10
CA PHE A 203 18.13 -2.49 -1.77
C PHE A 203 17.61 -1.80 -3.04
N GLU A 204 18.50 -1.52 -4.00
CA GLU A 204 18.10 -0.91 -5.26
C GLU A 204 17.15 -1.82 -6.06
N ALA A 205 17.42 -3.13 -6.09
CA ALA A 205 16.55 -4.11 -6.73
C ALA A 205 15.15 -4.16 -6.08
N ALA A 206 15.05 -4.04 -4.76
CA ALA A 206 13.77 -3.96 -4.06
C ALA A 206 12.97 -2.70 -4.46
N CYS A 207 13.65 -1.55 -4.58
CA CYS A 207 13.05 -0.30 -5.05
C CYS A 207 12.61 -0.39 -6.52
N GLN A 208 13.42 -0.98 -7.40
CA GLN A 208 13.08 -1.19 -8.82
C GLN A 208 11.88 -2.14 -8.97
N PHE A 209 11.84 -3.24 -8.21
CA PHE A 209 10.68 -4.12 -8.17
C PHE A 209 9.42 -3.36 -7.77
N ALA A 210 9.49 -2.56 -6.70
CA ALA A 210 8.36 -1.79 -6.21
C ALA A 210 7.85 -0.77 -7.24
N ALA A 211 8.75 -0.07 -7.93
CA ALA A 211 8.40 0.89 -8.97
C ALA A 211 7.66 0.23 -10.14
N GLY A 212 8.19 -0.88 -10.66
CA GLY A 212 7.55 -1.63 -11.75
C GLY A 212 6.20 -2.21 -11.34
N LEU A 213 6.16 -2.92 -10.20
CA LEU A 213 4.93 -3.55 -9.74
C LEU A 213 3.84 -2.53 -9.37
N GLY A 214 4.21 -1.40 -8.75
CA GLY A 214 3.28 -0.32 -8.40
C GLY A 214 2.55 0.23 -9.62
N LEU A 215 3.27 0.50 -10.71
CA LEU A 215 2.69 0.95 -11.96
C LEU A 215 1.81 -0.13 -12.61
N ALA A 216 2.31 -1.37 -12.73
CA ALA A 216 1.55 -2.47 -13.30
C ALA A 216 0.24 -2.72 -12.52
N PHE A 217 0.30 -2.65 -11.18
CA PHE A 217 -0.84 -2.83 -10.30
C PHE A 217 -1.90 -1.75 -10.53
N GLN A 218 -1.48 -0.47 -10.61
CA GLN A 218 -2.41 0.65 -10.79
C GLN A 218 -3.05 0.62 -12.19
N ILE A 219 -2.27 0.35 -13.24
CA ILE A 219 -2.83 0.21 -14.60
C ILE A 219 -3.86 -0.92 -14.63
N ARG A 220 -3.59 -2.04 -13.96
CA ARG A 220 -4.55 -3.15 -13.86
C ARG A 220 -5.81 -2.75 -13.08
N ASP A 221 -5.70 -1.96 -12.00
CA ASP A 221 -6.85 -1.44 -11.27
C ASP A 221 -7.72 -0.55 -12.17
N ASP A 222 -7.14 0.42 -12.87
CA ASP A 222 -7.84 1.28 -13.81
C ASP A 222 -8.57 0.46 -14.90
N MET A 223 -7.95 -0.63 -15.38
CA MET A 223 -8.60 -1.54 -16.35
C MET A 223 -9.77 -2.28 -15.73
N LEU A 224 -9.65 -2.77 -14.51
CA LEU A 224 -10.69 -3.52 -13.82
C LEU A 224 -11.91 -2.64 -13.52
N ASP A 225 -11.69 -1.37 -13.17
CA ASP A 225 -12.77 -0.42 -12.94
C ASP A 225 -13.61 -0.20 -14.20
N VAL A 226 -12.99 -0.17 -15.38
CA VAL A 226 -13.70 -0.07 -16.66
C VAL A 226 -14.37 -1.39 -17.05
N ILE A 227 -13.69 -2.54 -16.87
CA ILE A 227 -14.22 -3.86 -17.25
C ILE A 227 -15.36 -4.27 -16.31
N GLY A 228 -15.21 -4.01 -14.99
CA GLY A 228 -16.22 -4.29 -13.97
C GLY A 228 -17.54 -3.56 -14.25
N THR A 229 -17.46 -2.28 -14.59
CA THR A 229 -18.64 -1.49 -14.97
C THR A 229 -19.35 -2.03 -16.22
N GLN A 230 -18.62 -2.60 -17.17
CA GLN A 230 -19.22 -3.24 -18.36
C GLN A 230 -19.90 -4.58 -18.06
N SER A 231 -19.37 -5.37 -17.09
CA SER A 231 -19.92 -6.68 -16.73
C SER A 231 -21.09 -6.62 -15.73
N GLU A 232 -21.14 -5.59 -14.88
CA GLU A 232 -22.22 -5.38 -13.91
C GLU A 232 -23.40 -4.57 -14.48
N LEU A 233 -23.21 -3.89 -15.61
CA LEU A 233 -24.16 -2.93 -16.13
C LEU A 233 -25.04 -3.47 -17.27
N GLY A 234 -26.12 -4.01 -16.88
CA GLY A 234 -27.41 -3.54 -17.41
C GLY A 234 -27.80 -2.12 -16.95
N LYS A 235 -26.88 -1.23 -16.49
CA LYS A 235 -27.15 0.14 -16.02
C LYS A 235 -26.12 1.15 -16.49
N ALA A 236 -26.64 2.34 -16.88
CA ALA A 236 -25.98 3.47 -17.50
C ALA A 236 -24.50 3.72 -17.10
N ILE A 237 -23.65 3.76 -18.11
CA ILE A 237 -22.28 4.31 -18.15
C ILE A 237 -22.38 5.80 -17.81
N GLY A 238 -21.66 6.30 -16.80
CA GLY A 238 -21.58 7.75 -16.64
C GLY A 238 -21.05 8.35 -15.35
N VAL A 239 -20.55 7.62 -14.37
CA VAL A 239 -20.10 8.23 -13.11
C VAL A 239 -18.57 8.30 -12.99
N ASP A 240 -17.79 7.42 -13.62
CA ASP A 240 -16.30 7.43 -13.61
C ASP A 240 -15.64 7.83 -14.94
N GLY A 241 -16.42 8.31 -15.92
CA GLY A 241 -15.91 8.75 -17.23
C GLY A 241 -15.02 10.00 -17.21
N GLU A 242 -14.87 10.67 -16.06
CA GLU A 242 -14.14 11.93 -15.92
C GLU A 242 -12.77 11.79 -15.23
N LYS A 243 -12.45 10.64 -14.64
CA LYS A 243 -11.14 10.45 -13.98
C LYS A 243 -10.03 10.26 -15.01
N ASN A 244 -8.88 10.89 -14.72
CA ASN A 244 -7.67 10.76 -15.53
C ASN A 244 -6.99 9.41 -15.24
N THR A 245 -7.35 8.37 -16.01
CA THR A 245 -6.84 7.00 -15.86
C THR A 245 -5.93 6.62 -17.03
N PHE A 246 -5.10 5.60 -16.85
CA PHE A 246 -4.31 5.02 -17.95
C PHE A 246 -5.19 4.52 -19.09
N VAL A 247 -6.38 3.97 -18.78
CA VAL A 247 -7.29 3.47 -19.80
C VAL A 247 -7.84 4.59 -20.68
N ARG A 248 -8.09 5.78 -20.10
CA ARG A 248 -8.49 6.96 -20.87
C ARG A 248 -7.37 7.45 -21.80
N LEU A 249 -6.11 7.41 -21.35
CA LEU A 249 -4.97 7.86 -22.15
C LEU A 249 -4.62 6.90 -23.28
N TYR A 250 -4.68 5.59 -23.05
CA TYR A 250 -4.09 4.60 -23.96
C TYR A 250 -5.07 3.56 -24.49
N GLY A 251 -6.27 3.43 -23.89
CA GLY A 251 -7.18 2.33 -24.17
C GLY A 251 -6.71 1.00 -23.54
N LEU A 252 -7.63 0.03 -23.49
CA LEU A 252 -7.43 -1.25 -22.80
C LEU A 252 -6.28 -2.09 -23.38
N GLU A 253 -6.16 -2.15 -24.71
CA GLU A 253 -5.13 -2.97 -25.38
C GLU A 253 -3.71 -2.49 -25.01
N LYS A 254 -3.49 -1.17 -25.05
CA LYS A 254 -2.19 -0.60 -24.68
C LYS A 254 -1.91 -0.72 -23.20
N CYS A 255 -2.93 -0.60 -22.34
CA CYS A 255 -2.80 -0.86 -20.91
C CYS A 255 -2.35 -2.29 -20.61
N GLU A 256 -2.88 -3.30 -21.35
CA GLU A 256 -2.43 -4.69 -21.19
C GLU A 256 -0.94 -4.87 -21.54
N GLU A 257 -0.47 -4.22 -22.60
CA GLU A 257 0.96 -4.20 -22.95
C GLU A 257 1.82 -3.54 -21.86
N LEU A 258 1.35 -2.42 -21.31
CA LEU A 258 2.04 -1.69 -20.24
C LEU A 258 2.08 -2.50 -18.94
N VAL A 259 0.99 -3.14 -18.55
CA VAL A 259 0.95 -4.05 -17.41
C VAL A 259 2.01 -5.14 -17.56
N LYS A 260 2.06 -5.79 -18.72
CA LYS A 260 3.08 -6.81 -18.99
C LYS A 260 4.49 -6.23 -18.90
N LYS A 261 4.76 -5.10 -19.58
CA LYS A 261 6.07 -4.44 -19.58
C LYS A 261 6.57 -4.12 -18.18
N TYR A 262 5.72 -3.51 -17.36
CA TYR A 262 6.10 -3.11 -15.99
C TYR A 262 6.20 -4.31 -15.04
N THR A 263 5.40 -5.36 -15.25
CA THR A 263 5.53 -6.64 -14.52
C THR A 263 6.87 -7.32 -14.85
N ASP A 264 7.21 -7.42 -16.13
CA ASP A 264 8.48 -8.01 -16.59
C ASP A 264 9.69 -7.20 -16.05
N TYR A 265 9.58 -5.86 -16.04
CA TYR A 265 10.60 -4.98 -15.44
C TYR A 265 10.77 -5.24 -13.94
N ALA A 266 9.67 -5.32 -13.17
CA ALA A 266 9.72 -5.64 -11.75
C ALA A 266 10.37 -7.00 -11.50
N ILE A 267 9.98 -8.03 -12.24
CA ILE A 267 10.53 -9.38 -12.09
C ILE A 267 12.02 -9.42 -12.45
N SER A 268 12.46 -8.67 -13.45
CA SER A 268 13.89 -8.63 -13.84
C SER A 268 14.81 -8.10 -12.73
N ALA A 269 14.31 -7.18 -11.90
CA ALA A 269 15.04 -6.66 -10.75
C ALA A 269 15.33 -7.74 -9.68
N LEU A 270 14.55 -8.83 -9.66
CA LEU A 270 14.73 -9.90 -8.67
C LEU A 270 15.93 -10.81 -8.95
N SER A 271 16.66 -10.62 -10.04
CA SER A 271 17.80 -11.46 -10.46
C SER A 271 18.95 -11.52 -9.46
N VAL A 272 19.03 -10.56 -8.54
CA VAL A 272 20.04 -10.49 -7.47
C VAL A 272 19.66 -11.32 -6.23
N PHE A 273 18.44 -11.86 -6.18
CA PHE A 273 17.94 -12.65 -5.08
C PHE A 273 17.80 -14.12 -5.44
N GLU A 274 17.91 -14.98 -4.44
CA GLU A 274 17.58 -16.40 -4.53
C GLU A 274 16.16 -16.67 -4.02
N ASN A 275 15.56 -17.79 -4.44
CA ASN A 275 14.25 -18.28 -3.96
C ASN A 275 13.11 -17.27 -4.16
N THR A 276 13.02 -16.69 -5.35
CA THR A 276 12.10 -15.61 -5.72
C THR A 276 10.75 -16.10 -6.24
N GLU A 277 10.49 -17.40 -6.32
CA GLU A 277 9.30 -17.99 -6.95
C GLU A 277 7.99 -17.48 -6.35
N TYR A 278 7.98 -17.24 -5.03
CA TYR A 278 6.79 -16.71 -4.36
C TYR A 278 6.47 -15.29 -4.79
N ILE A 279 7.45 -14.38 -4.76
CA ILE A 279 7.23 -12.96 -5.09
C ILE A 279 6.91 -12.79 -6.58
N ILE A 280 7.51 -13.59 -7.46
CA ILE A 280 7.20 -13.63 -8.89
C ILE A 280 5.76 -14.09 -9.11
N THR A 281 5.34 -15.19 -8.45
CA THR A 281 3.97 -15.69 -8.54
C THR A 281 2.96 -14.67 -8.01
N LEU A 282 3.29 -13.99 -6.90
CA LEU A 282 2.47 -12.92 -6.34
C LEU A 282 2.33 -11.75 -7.33
N ALA A 283 3.45 -11.28 -7.91
CA ALA A 283 3.43 -10.19 -8.89
C ALA A 283 2.52 -10.54 -10.08
N HIS A 284 2.66 -11.73 -10.66
CA HIS A 284 1.76 -12.18 -11.73
C HIS A 284 0.30 -12.25 -11.28
N SER A 285 0.01 -12.77 -10.08
CA SER A 285 -1.37 -12.87 -9.59
C SER A 285 -2.05 -11.50 -9.43
N LEU A 286 -1.28 -10.47 -9.06
CA LEU A 286 -1.77 -9.10 -8.89
C LEU A 286 -2.01 -8.41 -10.24
N THR A 287 -1.20 -8.68 -11.25
CA THR A 287 -1.24 -8.01 -12.53
C THR A 287 -2.08 -8.74 -13.59
N THR A 288 -2.44 -10.01 -13.36
CA THR A 288 -3.31 -10.80 -14.26
C THR A 288 -4.72 -11.07 -13.71
N ARG A 289 -5.05 -10.53 -12.54
CA ARG A 289 -6.39 -10.68 -11.93
C ARG A 289 -7.47 -10.13 -12.86
N ARG A 290 -8.66 -10.75 -12.77
CA ARG A 290 -9.84 -10.39 -13.58
C ARG A 290 -10.98 -9.80 -12.75
N VAL A 291 -10.81 -9.81 -11.42
CA VAL A 291 -11.75 -9.26 -10.43
C VAL A 291 -10.97 -8.71 -9.24
#